data_6e7a726b58c2ce6f832b3a11ceb2e117
#
_entry.id   6e7a726b58c2ce6f832b3a11ceb2e117
#
_cell.length_a   1.000
_cell.length_b   1.000
_cell.length_c   1.000
_cell.angle_alpha   90.00
_cell.angle_beta   90.00
_cell.angle_gamma   90.00
#
_symmetry.space_group_name_H-M   'P 1'
#
loop_
_entity.id
_entity.type
_entity.pdbx_description
1 polymer ?
#
loop_
_entity_poly.entity_id
_entity_poly.type
_entity_poly.pdbx_seq_one_letter_code
_entity_poly.pdbx_strand_id
1 'polypeptide(L)'
;MFSGPLLSVFLIVAVDVLGLTIMIPLLPFYAERMGASPSQVGWLIGIYAACQLVSGPFLGRWSDSLGRKPLLIVSQIGTCLGFIVTAFAPNLWILFAARAIDGATAGNLSLAQAYISDITRPEDRAKSFGIIGIAFGLGFLLGPAISGLLAGYDYRLPIFAAAALSATSVLTTWRLLPAVTPGGAGGAATPRRLTLFQWNAYAAYFKHPQLSSRLWQFLLFSVGFSIFVAGMPLVLERRLTWEGRPFGPEQVGYAWALAGLFGVVWQGPALGRLVRAFGERRLNQAGFAGYVGGYLLMAFCHSIPVLIAATAVMSMGSLVRPALTSLITHAAPRDEQGSVLGLIQSLNSGAMIVGPLLAGYLIESGLLTSWGLAAAATAVAGLALASSSQG
;
A
#
# COMPACT_ATOMS: atom_id res chain seq x y z
N MET A 1 18.78 -2.32 -19.79
CA MET A 1 18.58 -0.86 -19.88
C MET A 1 17.10 -0.62 -20.12
N PHE A 2 16.49 0.28 -19.35
CA PHE A 2 15.08 0.62 -19.53
C PHE A 2 14.91 1.43 -20.82
N SER A 3 13.87 1.12 -21.61
CA SER A 3 13.49 2.01 -22.72
C SER A 3 13.03 3.37 -22.14
N GLY A 4 13.22 4.46 -22.88
CA GLY A 4 12.90 5.81 -22.40
C GLY A 4 11.51 5.95 -21.75
N PRO A 5 10.42 5.41 -22.33
CA PRO A 5 9.09 5.45 -21.72
C PRO A 5 8.98 4.71 -20.38
N LEU A 6 9.65 3.55 -20.22
CA LEU A 6 9.65 2.81 -18.96
C LEU A 6 10.40 3.53 -17.85
N LEU A 7 11.50 4.22 -18.16
CA LEU A 7 12.21 5.07 -17.21
C LEU A 7 11.33 6.23 -16.74
N SER A 8 10.59 6.85 -17.65
CA SER A 8 9.65 7.92 -17.30
C SER A 8 8.56 7.44 -16.35
N VAL A 9 7.97 6.28 -16.63
CA VAL A 9 6.96 5.68 -15.75
C VAL A 9 7.56 5.31 -14.38
N PHE A 10 8.79 4.79 -14.35
CA PHE A 10 9.49 4.49 -13.09
C PHE A 10 9.64 5.75 -12.24
N LEU A 11 10.15 6.85 -12.83
CA LEU A 11 10.33 8.11 -12.11
C LEU A 11 9.01 8.65 -11.57
N ILE A 12 7.94 8.60 -12.38
CA ILE A 12 6.60 9.04 -12.00
C ILE A 12 6.11 8.22 -10.80
N VAL A 13 6.14 6.89 -10.90
CA VAL A 13 5.65 6.00 -9.83
C VAL A 13 6.53 6.13 -8.58
N ALA A 14 7.86 6.23 -8.72
CA ALA A 14 8.76 6.37 -7.59
C ALA A 14 8.49 7.66 -6.79
N VAL A 15 8.26 8.78 -7.49
CA VAL A 15 7.94 10.07 -6.88
C VAL A 15 6.56 10.04 -6.21
N ASP A 16 5.56 9.45 -6.86
CA ASP A 16 4.21 9.31 -6.28
C ASP A 16 4.22 8.43 -5.04
N VAL A 17 4.94 7.30 -5.07
CA VAL A 17 5.07 6.41 -3.91
C VAL A 17 5.85 7.06 -2.78
N LEU A 18 6.89 7.85 -3.07
CA LEU A 18 7.60 8.64 -2.06
C LEU A 18 6.65 9.62 -1.38
N GLY A 19 5.86 10.38 -2.13
CA GLY A 19 4.85 11.29 -1.56
C GLY A 19 3.85 10.58 -0.64
N LEU A 20 3.34 9.42 -1.07
CA LEU A 20 2.45 8.59 -0.27
C LEU A 20 3.12 8.10 1.04
N THR A 21 4.33 7.58 0.94
CA THR A 21 5.01 6.94 2.08
C THR A 21 5.56 7.95 3.10
N ILE A 22 5.80 9.20 2.69
CA ILE A 22 6.08 10.33 3.60
C ILE A 22 4.88 10.56 4.54
N MET A 23 3.65 10.44 4.03
CA MET A 23 2.44 10.70 4.82
C MET A 23 2.13 9.61 5.84
N ILE A 24 2.54 8.35 5.60
CA ILE A 24 2.17 7.20 6.45
C ILE A 24 2.55 7.40 7.92
N PRO A 25 3.80 7.72 8.30
CA PRO A 25 4.15 7.91 9.70
C PRO A 25 3.65 9.24 10.28
N LEU A 26 3.42 10.23 9.44
CA LEU A 26 3.13 11.60 9.87
C LEU A 26 1.65 11.86 10.17
N LEU A 27 0.77 11.34 9.31
CA LEU A 27 -0.65 11.70 9.31
C LEU A 27 -1.36 11.47 10.66
N PRO A 28 -1.11 10.37 11.38
CA PRO A 28 -1.70 10.17 12.72
C PRO A 28 -1.33 11.28 13.69
N PHE A 29 -0.06 11.61 13.81
CA PHE A 29 0.44 12.67 14.70
C PHE A 29 -0.08 14.06 14.31
N TYR A 30 -0.14 14.33 13.00
CA TYR A 30 -0.65 15.61 12.50
C TYR A 30 -2.13 15.79 12.82
N ALA A 31 -2.92 14.72 12.71
CA ALA A 31 -4.34 14.73 13.06
C ALA A 31 -4.56 14.85 14.59
N GLU A 32 -3.81 14.12 15.42
CA GLU A 32 -3.91 14.23 16.89
C GLU A 32 -3.53 15.64 17.40
N ARG A 33 -2.59 16.31 16.77
CA ARG A 33 -2.30 17.74 17.06
C ARG A 33 -3.47 18.68 16.79
N MET A 34 -4.38 18.30 15.89
CA MET A 34 -5.64 19.03 15.62
C MET A 34 -6.78 18.56 16.52
N GLY A 35 -6.50 17.73 17.55
CA GLY A 35 -7.49 17.21 18.48
C GLY A 35 -8.23 15.96 17.99
N ALA A 36 -7.73 15.26 16.96
CA ALA A 36 -8.35 14.02 16.51
C ALA A 36 -8.19 12.92 17.55
N SER A 37 -9.27 12.16 17.80
CA SER A 37 -9.18 10.89 18.53
C SER A 37 -8.56 9.80 17.64
N PRO A 38 -8.03 8.70 18.22
CA PRO A 38 -7.52 7.56 17.44
C PRO A 38 -8.54 6.98 16.45
N SER A 39 -9.81 6.93 16.80
CA SER A 39 -10.88 6.53 15.88
C SER A 39 -11.03 7.50 14.71
N GLN A 40 -10.94 8.81 14.97
CA GLN A 40 -10.97 9.82 13.92
C GLN A 40 -9.76 9.72 12.99
N VAL A 41 -8.58 9.37 13.50
CA VAL A 41 -7.40 9.04 12.68
C VAL A 41 -7.70 7.83 11.80
N GLY A 42 -8.31 6.79 12.34
CA GLY A 42 -8.75 5.62 11.58
C GLY A 42 -9.71 6.00 10.44
N TRP A 43 -10.72 6.84 10.72
CA TRP A 43 -11.63 7.38 9.71
C TRP A 43 -10.91 8.22 8.65
N LEU A 44 -9.92 9.03 9.06
CA LEU A 44 -9.14 9.87 8.15
C LEU A 44 -8.33 9.07 7.13
N ILE A 45 -7.79 7.92 7.55
CA ILE A 45 -7.12 6.98 6.65
C ILE A 45 -8.15 6.24 5.79
N GLY A 46 -9.25 5.79 6.41
CA GLY A 46 -10.30 5.03 5.75
C GLY A 46 -11.04 5.80 4.66
N ILE A 47 -11.30 7.10 4.84
CA ILE A 47 -12.00 7.93 3.85
C ILE A 47 -11.24 8.04 2.53
N TYR A 48 -9.91 8.14 2.59
CA TYR A 48 -9.07 8.10 1.40
C TYR A 48 -9.28 6.81 0.62
N ALA A 49 -9.19 5.66 1.31
CA ALA A 49 -9.36 4.34 0.68
C ALA A 49 -10.79 4.13 0.15
N ALA A 50 -11.79 4.64 0.87
CA ALA A 50 -13.20 4.57 0.44
C ALA A 50 -13.44 5.39 -0.83
N CYS A 51 -12.95 6.64 -0.86
CA CYS A 51 -13.04 7.48 -2.05
C CYS A 51 -12.28 6.87 -3.23
N GLN A 52 -11.08 6.32 -3.01
CA GLN A 52 -10.28 5.64 -4.03
C GLN A 52 -10.99 4.40 -4.59
N LEU A 53 -11.63 3.61 -3.72
CA LEU A 53 -12.38 2.41 -4.13
C LEU A 53 -13.55 2.79 -5.06
N VAL A 54 -14.24 3.88 -4.76
CA VAL A 54 -15.37 4.37 -5.58
C VAL A 54 -14.85 5.00 -6.87
N SER A 55 -13.86 5.89 -6.82
CA SER A 55 -13.37 6.65 -7.97
C SER A 55 -12.57 5.80 -8.97
N GLY A 56 -11.87 4.76 -8.50
CA GLY A 56 -10.99 3.94 -9.32
C GLY A 56 -11.60 3.41 -10.62
N PRO A 57 -12.80 2.79 -10.60
CA PRO A 57 -13.48 2.34 -11.81
C PRO A 57 -13.84 3.47 -12.80
N PHE A 58 -14.20 4.66 -12.29
CA PHE A 58 -14.50 5.83 -13.14
C PHE A 58 -13.23 6.35 -13.80
N LEU A 59 -12.17 6.57 -13.02
CA LEU A 59 -10.86 7.00 -13.53
C LEU A 59 -10.32 6.00 -14.57
N GLY A 60 -10.47 4.71 -14.31
CA GLY A 60 -10.10 3.67 -15.25
C GLY A 60 -10.83 3.79 -16.59
N ARG A 61 -12.17 3.93 -16.58
CA ARG A 61 -12.98 4.08 -17.81
C ARG A 61 -12.67 5.37 -18.55
N TRP A 62 -12.55 6.49 -17.84
CA TRP A 62 -12.19 7.77 -18.46
C TRP A 62 -10.81 7.70 -19.09
N SER A 63 -9.87 6.98 -18.48
CA SER A 63 -8.55 6.82 -19.08
C SER A 63 -8.56 5.95 -20.34
N ASP A 64 -9.52 5.03 -20.45
CA ASP A 64 -9.73 4.24 -21.67
C ASP A 64 -10.29 5.08 -22.82
N SER A 65 -11.06 6.14 -22.54
CA SER A 65 -11.67 7.01 -23.53
C SER A 65 -10.86 8.29 -23.82
N LEU A 66 -10.34 8.96 -22.79
CA LEU A 66 -9.62 10.23 -22.89
C LEU A 66 -8.10 10.04 -23.05
N GLY A 67 -7.61 8.81 -22.86
CA GLY A 67 -6.18 8.48 -22.88
C GLY A 67 -5.56 8.40 -21.48
N ARG A 68 -4.48 7.62 -21.36
CA ARG A 68 -3.81 7.35 -20.07
C ARG A 68 -3.14 8.59 -19.50
N LYS A 69 -2.39 9.33 -20.33
CA LYS A 69 -1.59 10.48 -19.91
C LYS A 69 -2.44 11.61 -19.31
N PRO A 70 -3.52 12.10 -19.95
CA PRO A 70 -4.35 13.16 -19.36
C PRO A 70 -4.94 12.79 -18.00
N LEU A 71 -5.45 11.56 -17.85
CA LEU A 71 -6.03 11.11 -16.61
C LEU A 71 -4.98 10.93 -15.50
N LEU A 72 -3.77 10.48 -15.84
CA LEU A 72 -2.65 10.40 -14.92
C LEU A 72 -2.29 11.80 -14.38
N ILE A 73 -2.22 12.80 -15.27
CA ILE A 73 -1.97 14.20 -14.86
C ILE A 73 -3.07 14.72 -13.94
N VAL A 74 -4.34 14.49 -14.27
CA VAL A 74 -5.48 14.91 -13.41
C VAL A 74 -5.39 14.25 -12.04
N SER A 75 -5.09 12.96 -11.99
CA SER A 75 -4.93 12.20 -10.74
C SER A 75 -3.78 12.79 -9.89
N GLN A 76 -2.62 13.04 -10.49
CA GLN A 76 -1.46 13.64 -9.81
C GLN A 76 -1.72 15.06 -9.33
N ILE A 77 -2.43 15.89 -10.12
CA ILE A 77 -2.84 17.24 -9.69
C ILE A 77 -3.75 17.14 -8.45
N GLY A 78 -4.69 16.21 -8.45
CA GLY A 78 -5.57 15.99 -7.30
C GLY A 78 -4.80 15.57 -6.04
N THR A 79 -3.83 14.67 -6.16
CA THR A 79 -2.93 14.30 -5.06
C THR A 79 -2.09 15.50 -4.59
N CYS A 80 -1.53 16.28 -5.50
CA CYS A 80 -0.76 17.50 -5.18
C CYS A 80 -1.62 18.50 -4.40
N LEU A 81 -2.84 18.78 -4.88
CA LEU A 81 -3.80 19.65 -4.19
C LEU A 81 -4.18 19.08 -2.83
N GLY A 82 -4.40 17.76 -2.71
CA GLY A 82 -4.66 17.10 -1.44
C GLY A 82 -3.53 17.34 -0.42
N PHE A 83 -2.27 17.25 -0.82
CA PHE A 83 -1.13 17.57 0.04
C PHE A 83 -1.07 19.05 0.41
N ILE A 84 -1.28 19.96 -0.56
CA ILE A 84 -1.29 21.41 -0.29
C ILE A 84 -2.40 21.75 0.72
N VAL A 85 -3.63 21.26 0.49
CA VAL A 85 -4.75 21.49 1.42
C VAL A 85 -4.44 20.89 2.80
N THR A 86 -3.82 19.72 2.85
CA THR A 86 -3.38 19.09 4.11
C THR A 86 -2.37 19.98 4.85
N ALA A 87 -1.36 20.53 4.16
CA ALA A 87 -0.33 21.39 4.78
C ALA A 87 -0.89 22.67 5.39
N PHE A 88 -1.94 23.22 4.78
CA PHE A 88 -2.61 24.44 5.23
C PHE A 88 -3.91 24.18 6.01
N ALA A 89 -4.25 22.93 6.33
CA ALA A 89 -5.47 22.61 7.05
C ALA A 89 -5.53 23.29 8.41
N PRO A 90 -6.52 24.17 8.68
CA PRO A 90 -6.65 24.86 9.97
C PRO A 90 -7.37 24.01 11.02
N ASN A 91 -8.04 22.93 10.60
CA ASN A 91 -8.81 22.07 11.46
C ASN A 91 -8.98 20.67 10.84
N LEU A 92 -9.48 19.76 11.66
CA LEU A 92 -9.66 18.35 11.28
C LEU A 92 -10.62 18.15 10.09
N TRP A 93 -11.66 18.95 9.94
CA TRP A 93 -12.64 18.83 8.85
C TRP A 93 -12.03 19.13 7.49
N ILE A 94 -11.16 20.13 7.43
CA ILE A 94 -10.42 20.43 6.19
C ILE A 94 -9.42 19.30 5.88
N LEU A 95 -8.83 18.69 6.91
CA LEU A 95 -7.97 17.52 6.72
C LEU A 95 -8.75 16.32 6.17
N PHE A 96 -9.98 16.07 6.64
CA PHE A 96 -10.89 15.07 6.07
C PHE A 96 -11.22 15.38 4.61
N ALA A 97 -11.55 16.64 4.30
CA ALA A 97 -11.82 17.05 2.92
C ALA A 97 -10.60 16.84 2.01
N ALA A 98 -9.40 17.18 2.48
CA ALA A 98 -8.15 16.94 1.76
C ALA A 98 -7.94 15.46 1.44
N ARG A 99 -8.19 14.57 2.43
CA ARG A 99 -8.10 13.11 2.23
C ARG A 99 -9.16 12.57 1.29
N ALA A 100 -10.37 13.12 1.32
CA ALA A 100 -11.44 12.73 0.40
C ALA A 100 -11.13 13.15 -1.05
N ILE A 101 -10.61 14.37 -1.26
CA ILE A 101 -10.18 14.87 -2.57
C ILE A 101 -9.04 14.01 -3.13
N ASP A 102 -8.00 13.77 -2.33
CA ASP A 102 -6.87 12.93 -2.70
C ASP A 102 -7.33 11.51 -3.05
N GLY A 103 -8.17 10.89 -2.22
CA GLY A 103 -8.75 9.57 -2.49
C GLY A 103 -9.62 9.53 -3.74
N ALA A 104 -10.46 10.55 -3.97
CA ALA A 104 -11.31 10.64 -5.14
C ALA A 104 -10.53 10.77 -6.46
N THR A 105 -9.31 11.31 -6.39
CA THR A 105 -8.40 11.43 -7.52
C THR A 105 -7.30 10.37 -7.57
N ALA A 106 -7.22 9.48 -6.60
CA ALA A 106 -6.15 8.50 -6.43
C ALA A 106 -6.20 7.36 -7.47
N GLY A 107 -5.82 7.67 -8.70
CA GLY A 107 -5.71 6.73 -9.81
C GLY A 107 -4.27 6.45 -10.26
N ASN A 108 -3.27 7.15 -9.70
CA ASN A 108 -1.89 7.16 -10.20
C ASN A 108 -1.32 5.76 -10.46
N LEU A 109 -1.40 4.86 -9.49
CA LEU A 109 -0.85 3.51 -9.61
C LEU A 109 -1.58 2.67 -10.66
N SER A 110 -2.92 2.67 -10.65
CA SER A 110 -3.71 1.88 -11.59
C SER A 110 -3.59 2.40 -13.02
N LEU A 111 -3.49 3.72 -13.20
CA LEU A 111 -3.28 4.37 -14.49
C LEU A 111 -1.85 4.11 -15.02
N ALA A 112 -0.83 4.16 -14.14
CA ALA A 112 0.54 3.81 -14.50
C ALA A 112 0.65 2.33 -14.91
N GLN A 113 -0.02 1.42 -14.20
CA GLN A 113 -0.08 0.00 -14.56
C GLN A 113 -0.77 -0.22 -15.91
N ALA A 114 -1.88 0.48 -16.15
CA ALA A 114 -2.57 0.44 -17.44
C ALA A 114 -1.67 0.97 -18.57
N TYR A 115 -0.98 2.09 -18.34
CA TYR A 115 -0.03 2.66 -19.29
C TYR A 115 1.10 1.66 -19.63
N ILE A 116 1.72 1.04 -18.62
CA ILE A 116 2.75 0.00 -18.83
C ILE A 116 2.19 -1.15 -19.68
N SER A 117 0.96 -1.60 -19.40
CA SER A 117 0.32 -2.66 -20.18
C SER A 117 0.13 -2.30 -21.65
N ASP A 118 -0.17 -1.00 -21.92
CA ASP A 118 -0.43 -0.52 -23.28
C ASP A 118 0.87 -0.36 -24.11
N ILE A 119 2.03 -0.11 -23.47
CA ILE A 119 3.33 0.08 -24.16
C ILE A 119 4.22 -1.16 -24.17
N THR A 120 3.86 -2.22 -23.41
CA THR A 120 4.72 -3.38 -23.22
C THR A 120 4.09 -4.63 -23.87
N ARG A 121 4.91 -5.41 -24.58
CA ARG A 121 4.48 -6.70 -25.13
C ARG A 121 4.10 -7.67 -24.02
N PRO A 122 3.13 -8.59 -24.25
CA PRO A 122 2.67 -9.53 -23.22
C PRO A 122 3.78 -10.29 -22.50
N GLU A 123 4.82 -10.74 -23.23
CA GLU A 123 5.97 -11.47 -22.72
C GLU A 123 6.87 -10.65 -21.78
N ASP A 124 6.94 -9.32 -21.96
CA ASP A 124 7.77 -8.41 -21.18
C ASP A 124 7.03 -7.74 -20.00
N ARG A 125 5.71 -7.92 -19.90
CA ARG A 125 4.87 -7.23 -18.89
C ARG A 125 5.32 -7.50 -17.46
N ALA A 126 5.64 -8.76 -17.14
CA ALA A 126 6.08 -9.12 -15.80
C ALA A 126 7.35 -8.35 -15.37
N LYS A 127 8.32 -8.20 -16.29
CA LYS A 127 9.53 -7.41 -16.08
C LYS A 127 9.22 -5.93 -15.91
N SER A 128 8.32 -5.39 -16.73
CA SER A 128 7.92 -3.99 -16.69
C SER A 128 7.15 -3.65 -15.40
N PHE A 129 6.29 -4.53 -14.91
CA PHE A 129 5.64 -4.38 -13.60
C PHE A 129 6.61 -4.49 -12.43
N GLY A 130 7.74 -5.19 -12.58
CA GLY A 130 8.81 -5.22 -11.60
C GLY A 130 9.37 -3.84 -11.25
N ILE A 131 9.29 -2.89 -12.18
CA ILE A 131 9.68 -1.49 -12.00
C ILE A 131 8.85 -0.82 -10.90
N ILE A 132 7.55 -1.09 -10.86
CA ILE A 132 6.66 -0.59 -9.81
C ILE A 132 7.09 -1.14 -8.44
N GLY A 133 7.46 -2.43 -8.38
CA GLY A 133 7.96 -3.03 -7.15
C GLY A 133 9.22 -2.34 -6.61
N ILE A 134 10.16 -1.98 -7.49
CA ILE A 134 11.37 -1.22 -7.12
C ILE A 134 10.99 0.18 -6.60
N ALA A 135 10.04 0.86 -7.25
CA ALA A 135 9.56 2.16 -6.81
C ALA A 135 8.94 2.11 -5.41
N PHE A 136 8.13 1.07 -5.13
CA PHE A 136 7.58 0.83 -3.79
C PHE A 136 8.69 0.53 -2.76
N GLY A 137 9.67 -0.30 -3.10
CA GLY A 137 10.80 -0.59 -2.21
C GLY A 137 11.57 0.66 -1.82
N LEU A 138 11.91 1.50 -2.79
CA LEU A 138 12.57 2.79 -2.56
C LEU A 138 11.70 3.76 -1.77
N GLY A 139 10.40 3.81 -2.07
CA GLY A 139 9.45 4.68 -1.38
C GLY A 139 9.30 4.32 0.09
N PHE A 140 9.11 3.05 0.43
CA PHE A 140 9.00 2.60 1.81
C PHE A 140 10.32 2.70 2.59
N LEU A 141 11.48 2.69 1.92
CA LEU A 141 12.76 2.93 2.56
C LEU A 141 13.01 4.42 2.82
N LEU A 142 12.82 5.26 1.82
CA LEU A 142 13.20 6.67 1.86
C LEU A 142 12.09 7.58 2.38
N GLY A 143 10.82 7.29 2.05
CA GLY A 143 9.71 8.17 2.41
C GLY A 143 9.54 8.37 3.91
N PRO A 144 9.43 7.31 4.73
CA PRO A 144 9.34 7.44 6.18
C PRO A 144 10.58 8.07 6.82
N ALA A 145 11.78 7.81 6.28
CA ALA A 145 13.02 8.44 6.75
C ALA A 145 13.00 9.96 6.50
N ILE A 146 12.62 10.38 5.30
CA ILE A 146 12.46 11.80 4.94
C ILE A 146 11.38 12.43 5.82
N SER A 147 10.26 11.73 6.01
CA SER A 147 9.17 12.20 6.87
C SER A 147 9.64 12.45 8.30
N GLY A 148 10.34 11.48 8.90
CA GLY A 148 10.85 11.59 10.25
C GLY A 148 11.83 12.75 10.41
N LEU A 149 12.83 12.84 9.53
CA LEU A 149 13.83 13.92 9.55
C LEU A 149 13.20 15.31 9.44
N LEU A 150 12.28 15.50 8.49
CA LEU A 150 11.63 16.80 8.29
C LEU A 150 10.64 17.14 9.40
N ALA A 151 9.92 16.15 9.95
CA ALA A 151 8.98 16.35 11.04
C ALA A 151 9.64 16.78 12.35
N GLY A 152 10.93 16.49 12.53
CA GLY A 152 11.73 16.98 13.65
C GLY A 152 11.84 18.52 13.70
N TYR A 153 11.75 19.18 12.56
CA TYR A 153 11.77 20.64 12.43
C TYR A 153 10.35 21.22 12.45
N ASP A 154 9.48 20.77 11.57
CA ASP A 154 8.07 21.16 11.48
C ASP A 154 7.26 20.04 10.82
N TYR A 155 6.09 19.72 11.39
CA TYR A 155 5.17 18.69 10.86
C TYR A 155 4.62 19.00 9.46
N ARG A 156 4.67 20.26 9.03
CA ARG A 156 4.24 20.66 7.68
C ARG A 156 5.31 20.42 6.62
N LEU A 157 6.60 20.38 7.00
CA LEU A 157 7.70 20.19 6.03
C LEU A 157 7.60 18.88 5.26
N PRO A 158 7.33 17.72 5.88
CA PRO A 158 7.12 16.49 5.13
C PRO A 158 5.95 16.58 4.14
N ILE A 159 4.88 17.30 4.50
CA ILE A 159 3.70 17.47 3.64
C ILE A 159 4.04 18.36 2.44
N PHE A 160 4.79 19.45 2.65
CA PHE A 160 5.30 20.27 1.56
C PHE A 160 6.27 19.51 0.66
N ALA A 161 7.13 18.66 1.22
CA ALA A 161 7.99 17.77 0.44
C ALA A 161 7.17 16.81 -0.43
N ALA A 162 6.12 16.19 0.12
CA ALA A 162 5.20 15.35 -0.63
C ALA A 162 4.47 16.12 -1.74
N ALA A 163 4.02 17.35 -1.47
CA ALA A 163 3.41 18.23 -2.47
C ALA A 163 4.38 18.59 -3.60
N ALA A 164 5.63 18.94 -3.26
CA ALA A 164 6.68 19.25 -4.23
C ALA A 164 7.04 18.03 -5.10
N LEU A 165 7.13 16.85 -4.50
CA LEU A 165 7.30 15.59 -5.22
C LEU A 165 6.13 15.35 -6.17
N SER A 166 4.89 15.51 -5.71
CA SER A 166 3.71 15.33 -6.56
C SER A 166 3.68 16.34 -7.72
N ALA A 167 4.03 17.61 -7.48
CA ALA A 167 4.18 18.60 -8.55
C ALA A 167 5.27 18.21 -9.56
N THR A 168 6.39 17.66 -9.07
CA THR A 168 7.46 17.12 -9.93
C THR A 168 6.96 15.94 -10.76
N SER A 169 6.13 15.07 -10.19
CA SER A 169 5.48 13.96 -10.90
C SER A 169 4.58 14.48 -12.03
N VAL A 170 3.75 15.50 -11.77
CA VAL A 170 2.94 16.17 -12.80
C VAL A 170 3.79 16.68 -13.96
N LEU A 171 4.85 17.43 -13.66
CA LEU A 171 5.77 17.99 -14.67
C LEU A 171 6.47 16.90 -15.47
N THR A 172 6.93 15.85 -14.80
CA THR A 172 7.60 14.70 -15.43
C THR A 172 6.63 13.96 -16.36
N THR A 173 5.41 13.73 -15.91
CA THR A 173 4.35 13.10 -16.73
C THR A 173 4.03 13.96 -17.94
N TRP A 174 3.84 15.27 -17.76
CA TRP A 174 3.52 16.18 -18.83
C TRP A 174 4.62 16.25 -19.90
N ARG A 175 5.89 16.34 -19.49
CA ARG A 175 7.04 16.51 -20.40
C ARG A 175 7.55 15.20 -20.98
N LEU A 176 7.68 14.15 -20.18
CA LEU A 176 8.43 12.96 -20.55
C LEU A 176 7.54 11.77 -20.95
N LEU A 177 6.26 11.73 -20.52
CA LEU A 177 5.41 10.60 -20.84
C LEU A 177 4.80 10.80 -22.23
N PRO A 178 5.06 9.91 -23.22
CA PRO A 178 4.38 9.93 -24.51
C PRO A 178 2.88 9.75 -24.37
N ALA A 179 2.10 10.41 -25.21
CA ALA A 179 0.68 10.10 -25.33
C ALA A 179 0.53 8.75 -26.05
N VAL A 180 -0.19 7.83 -25.45
CA VAL A 180 -0.48 6.50 -26.01
C VAL A 180 -1.99 6.37 -26.13
N THR A 181 -2.43 5.95 -27.31
CA THR A 181 -3.83 5.58 -27.54
C THR A 181 -4.12 4.24 -26.82
N PRO A 182 -5.20 4.16 -26.06
CA PRO A 182 -5.59 2.91 -25.41
C PRO A 182 -5.72 1.75 -26.41
N GLY A 183 -5.12 0.60 -26.10
CA GLY A 183 -5.16 -0.58 -26.98
C GLY A 183 -4.06 -0.66 -28.04
N GLY A 184 -3.05 0.26 -28.05
CA GLY A 184 -2.10 0.41 -29.16
C GLY A 184 -1.17 -0.78 -29.43
N ALA A 185 -0.39 -1.27 -28.52
CA ALA A 185 0.67 -2.24 -28.84
C ALA A 185 0.29 -3.73 -28.63
N GLY A 186 -0.83 -4.03 -28.06
CA GLY A 186 -1.16 -5.39 -27.64
C GLY A 186 -2.50 -5.97 -28.06
N GLY A 187 -3.34 -5.27 -28.84
CA GLY A 187 -4.57 -5.84 -29.45
C GLY A 187 -5.47 -6.72 -28.54
N ALA A 188 -5.14 -6.82 -27.26
CA ALA A 188 -5.87 -7.63 -26.32
C ALA A 188 -7.21 -6.94 -26.01
N ALA A 189 -8.30 -7.63 -26.28
CA ALA A 189 -9.62 -7.28 -25.79
C ALA A 189 -9.50 -6.75 -24.36
N THR A 190 -10.08 -5.56 -24.11
CA THR A 190 -10.12 -4.98 -22.77
C THR A 190 -10.60 -6.05 -21.79
N PRO A 191 -9.78 -6.45 -20.81
CA PRO A 191 -10.22 -7.46 -19.87
C PRO A 191 -11.54 -6.99 -19.27
N ARG A 192 -12.50 -7.91 -19.17
CA ARG A 192 -13.84 -7.66 -18.65
C ARG A 192 -13.67 -7.16 -17.22
N ARG A 193 -13.54 -5.83 -17.06
CA ARG A 193 -13.34 -5.20 -15.73
C ARG A 193 -14.61 -5.41 -14.95
N LEU A 194 -14.53 -6.25 -13.92
CA LEU A 194 -15.60 -6.39 -12.95
C LEU A 194 -15.88 -5.02 -12.33
N THR A 195 -17.11 -4.56 -12.39
CA THR A 195 -17.54 -3.34 -11.72
C THR A 195 -17.76 -3.63 -10.22
N LEU A 196 -17.59 -2.63 -9.36
CA LEU A 196 -17.83 -2.74 -7.90
C LEU A 196 -19.18 -3.39 -7.55
N PHE A 197 -20.16 -3.33 -8.43
CA PHE A 197 -21.51 -3.84 -8.21
C PHE A 197 -21.73 -5.29 -8.70
N GLN A 198 -20.69 -5.97 -9.23
CA GLN A 198 -20.81 -7.37 -9.67
C GLN A 198 -20.47 -8.35 -8.56
N TRP A 199 -21.14 -8.21 -7.41
CA TRP A 199 -20.93 -9.06 -6.23
C TRP A 199 -21.02 -10.55 -6.53
N ASN A 200 -21.92 -10.96 -7.43
CA ASN A 200 -22.06 -12.36 -7.83
C ASN A 200 -20.80 -12.90 -8.56
N ALA A 201 -20.15 -12.08 -9.38
CA ALA A 201 -18.93 -12.47 -10.05
C ALA A 201 -17.75 -12.58 -9.05
N TYR A 202 -17.67 -11.65 -8.11
CA TYR A 202 -16.68 -11.73 -7.01
C TYR A 202 -16.92 -12.97 -6.14
N ALA A 203 -18.17 -13.24 -5.76
CA ALA A 203 -18.53 -14.41 -4.95
C ALA A 203 -18.21 -15.74 -5.66
N ALA A 204 -18.27 -15.79 -7.01
CA ALA A 204 -17.91 -16.96 -7.78
C ALA A 204 -16.42 -17.32 -7.61
N TYR A 205 -15.51 -16.34 -7.59
CA TYR A 205 -14.08 -16.60 -7.35
C TYR A 205 -13.81 -17.15 -5.95
N PHE A 206 -14.56 -16.72 -4.93
CA PHE A 206 -14.45 -17.27 -3.58
C PHE A 206 -15.04 -18.69 -3.44
N LYS A 207 -15.82 -19.15 -4.43
CA LYS A 207 -16.31 -20.53 -4.50
C LYS A 207 -15.39 -21.43 -5.35
N HIS A 208 -14.45 -20.86 -6.09
CA HIS A 208 -13.54 -21.63 -6.95
C HIS A 208 -12.53 -22.42 -6.09
N PRO A 209 -12.43 -23.77 -6.24
CA PRO A 209 -11.65 -24.61 -5.33
C PRO A 209 -10.19 -24.19 -5.16
N GLN A 210 -9.54 -23.79 -6.27
CA GLN A 210 -8.12 -23.42 -6.27
C GLN A 210 -7.84 -21.95 -5.87
N LEU A 211 -8.82 -21.05 -5.99
CA LEU A 211 -8.67 -19.64 -5.72
C LEU A 211 -9.14 -19.23 -4.33
N SER A 212 -10.19 -19.88 -3.82
CA SER A 212 -10.86 -19.53 -2.57
C SER A 212 -9.89 -19.37 -1.41
N SER A 213 -9.12 -20.41 -1.08
CA SER A 213 -8.17 -20.36 0.04
C SER A 213 -7.14 -19.24 -0.12
N ARG A 214 -6.63 -19.02 -1.34
CA ARG A 214 -5.62 -17.99 -1.61
C ARG A 214 -6.18 -16.57 -1.54
N LEU A 215 -7.44 -16.36 -1.96
CA LEU A 215 -8.12 -15.07 -1.83
C LEU A 215 -8.41 -14.75 -0.36
N TRP A 216 -8.82 -15.73 0.44
CA TRP A 216 -8.97 -15.56 1.89
C TRP A 216 -7.64 -15.24 2.57
N GLN A 217 -6.55 -15.94 2.19
CA GLN A 217 -5.21 -15.61 2.69
C GLN A 217 -4.83 -14.17 2.33
N PHE A 218 -5.12 -13.72 1.10
CA PHE A 218 -4.82 -12.34 0.68
C PHE A 218 -5.64 -11.30 1.44
N LEU A 219 -6.93 -11.57 1.68
CA LEU A 219 -7.79 -10.69 2.48
C LEU A 219 -7.29 -10.60 3.92
N LEU A 220 -7.00 -11.72 4.56
CA LEU A 220 -6.48 -11.78 5.94
C LEU A 220 -5.14 -11.05 6.07
N PHE A 221 -4.22 -11.28 5.13
CA PHE A 221 -2.97 -10.54 5.04
C PHE A 221 -3.23 -9.03 4.93
N SER A 222 -4.09 -8.60 4.01
CA SER A 222 -4.36 -7.18 3.77
C SER A 222 -5.01 -6.50 4.98
N VAL A 223 -5.94 -7.18 5.66
CA VAL A 223 -6.60 -6.66 6.87
C VAL A 223 -5.58 -6.54 8.01
N GLY A 224 -4.79 -7.57 8.29
CA GLY A 224 -3.77 -7.53 9.35
C GLY A 224 -2.71 -6.46 9.10
N PHE A 225 -2.22 -6.35 7.87
CA PHE A 225 -1.27 -5.32 7.48
C PHE A 225 -1.87 -3.91 7.63
N SER A 226 -3.13 -3.73 7.23
CA SER A 226 -3.82 -2.44 7.34
C SER A 226 -4.06 -2.01 8.80
N ILE A 227 -4.49 -2.96 9.67
CA ILE A 227 -4.58 -2.73 11.13
C ILE A 227 -3.22 -2.28 11.67
N PHE A 228 -2.16 -2.99 11.30
CA PHE A 228 -0.80 -2.71 11.77
C PHE A 228 -0.32 -1.33 11.33
N VAL A 229 -0.38 -1.03 10.03
CA VAL A 229 0.11 0.24 9.46
C VAL A 229 -0.59 1.44 10.07
N ALA A 230 -1.91 1.36 10.24
CA ALA A 230 -2.68 2.48 10.77
C ALA A 230 -2.45 2.73 12.25
N GLY A 231 -2.27 1.69 13.05
CA GLY A 231 -2.16 1.82 14.51
C GLY A 231 -0.73 1.95 15.02
N MET A 232 0.28 1.48 14.28
CA MET A 232 1.68 1.46 14.74
C MET A 232 2.17 2.82 15.24
N PRO A 233 1.99 3.95 14.54
CA PRO A 233 2.46 5.25 15.02
C PRO A 233 1.89 5.61 16.38
N LEU A 234 0.58 5.45 16.54
CA LEU A 234 -0.16 5.80 17.77
C LEU A 234 0.19 4.88 18.95
N VAL A 235 0.43 3.59 18.68
CA VAL A 235 0.82 2.62 19.73
C VAL A 235 2.25 2.87 20.20
N LEU A 236 3.17 3.15 19.27
CA LEU A 236 4.56 3.44 19.63
C LEU A 236 4.67 4.74 20.44
N GLU A 237 3.93 5.79 20.08
CA GLU A 237 3.85 7.04 20.85
C GLU A 237 3.43 6.79 22.30
N ARG A 238 2.44 5.92 22.50
CA ARG A 238 1.86 5.67 23.84
C ARG A 238 2.68 4.70 24.69
N ARG A 239 3.60 3.95 24.10
CA ARG A 239 4.35 2.89 24.80
C ARG A 239 5.84 3.14 24.92
N LEU A 240 6.42 3.89 23.98
CA LEU A 240 7.85 4.09 23.92
C LEU A 240 8.21 5.55 24.18
N THR A 241 9.36 5.73 24.84
CA THR A 241 9.96 7.05 25.07
C THR A 241 11.36 7.08 24.49
N TRP A 242 11.75 8.23 23.97
CA TRP A 242 13.09 8.55 23.52
C TRP A 242 13.56 9.82 24.23
N GLU A 243 14.66 9.75 24.96
CA GLU A 243 15.19 10.89 25.72
C GLU A 243 14.15 11.54 26.66
N GLY A 244 13.33 10.70 27.30
CA GLY A 244 12.28 11.16 28.22
C GLY A 244 11.01 11.75 27.56
N ARG A 245 10.91 11.74 26.24
CA ARG A 245 9.73 12.19 25.49
C ARG A 245 9.03 11.02 24.81
N PRO A 246 7.70 11.03 24.63
CA PRO A 246 7.01 10.05 23.82
C PRO A 246 7.59 9.96 22.39
N PHE A 247 7.52 8.78 21.77
CA PHE A 247 7.89 8.63 20.37
C PHE A 247 7.08 9.59 19.50
N GLY A 248 7.77 10.31 18.63
CA GLY A 248 7.17 11.19 17.63
C GLY A 248 7.30 10.62 16.21
N PRO A 249 6.90 11.41 15.20
CA PRO A 249 7.01 11.03 13.80
C PRO A 249 8.43 10.69 13.36
N GLU A 250 9.44 11.30 14.01
CA GLU A 250 10.85 11.05 13.72
C GLU A 250 11.25 9.61 14.05
N GLN A 251 10.98 9.16 15.29
CA GLN A 251 11.33 7.81 15.73
C GLN A 251 10.50 6.74 14.99
N VAL A 252 9.22 7.04 14.75
CA VAL A 252 8.34 6.19 13.94
C VAL A 252 8.84 6.13 12.49
N GLY A 253 9.31 7.24 11.94
CA GLY A 253 9.96 7.30 10.63
C GLY A 253 11.17 6.39 10.54
N TYR A 254 12.04 6.39 11.57
CA TYR A 254 13.19 5.48 11.65
C TYR A 254 12.78 4.01 11.75
N ALA A 255 11.74 3.69 12.51
CA ALA A 255 11.22 2.33 12.59
C ALA A 255 10.71 1.82 11.22
N TRP A 256 10.00 2.67 10.47
CA TRP A 256 9.58 2.36 9.10
C TRP A 256 10.75 2.26 8.13
N ALA A 257 11.75 3.13 8.23
CA ALA A 257 12.96 3.06 7.40
C ALA A 257 13.73 1.75 7.64
N LEU A 258 13.83 1.31 8.91
CA LEU A 258 14.42 0.01 9.27
C LEU A 258 13.61 -1.15 8.66
N ALA A 259 12.28 -1.10 8.72
CA ALA A 259 11.41 -2.09 8.07
C ALA A 259 11.63 -2.12 6.55
N GLY A 260 11.77 -0.94 5.92
CA GLY A 260 12.09 -0.80 4.51
C GLY A 260 13.44 -1.40 4.15
N LEU A 261 14.47 -1.16 4.97
CA LEU A 261 15.80 -1.73 4.77
C LEU A 261 15.78 -3.27 4.79
N PHE A 262 15.13 -3.87 5.78
CA PHE A 262 14.94 -5.32 5.82
C PHE A 262 14.11 -5.82 4.63
N GLY A 263 13.07 -5.06 4.25
CA GLY A 263 12.23 -5.38 3.09
C GLY A 263 13.02 -5.43 1.78
N VAL A 264 13.95 -4.52 1.56
CA VAL A 264 14.85 -4.52 0.38
C VAL A 264 15.72 -5.79 0.35
N VAL A 265 16.20 -6.26 1.49
CA VAL A 265 16.97 -7.53 1.57
C VAL A 265 16.13 -8.71 1.12
N TRP A 266 14.89 -8.82 1.60
CA TRP A 266 13.98 -9.94 1.27
C TRP A 266 13.42 -9.88 -0.15
N GLN A 267 13.00 -8.71 -0.62
CA GLN A 267 12.35 -8.55 -1.92
C GLN A 267 13.35 -8.31 -3.08
N GLY A 268 14.57 -7.89 -2.79
CA GLY A 268 15.60 -7.63 -3.78
C GLY A 268 16.32 -8.92 -4.23
N PRO A 269 17.62 -9.06 -3.93
CA PRO A 269 18.44 -10.17 -4.45
C PRO A 269 18.04 -11.53 -3.87
N ALA A 270 17.39 -11.57 -2.69
CA ALA A 270 17.03 -12.81 -2.03
C ALA A 270 15.78 -13.47 -2.63
N LEU A 271 14.76 -12.70 -3.02
CA LEU A 271 13.45 -13.24 -3.44
C LEU A 271 13.58 -14.28 -4.56
N GLY A 272 14.29 -13.96 -5.64
CA GLY A 272 14.41 -14.86 -6.78
C GLY A 272 15.18 -16.17 -6.45
N ARG A 273 16.15 -16.11 -5.53
CA ARG A 273 16.88 -17.28 -5.03
C ARG A 273 15.99 -18.13 -4.13
N LEU A 274 15.26 -17.48 -3.24
CA LEU A 274 14.36 -18.14 -2.29
C LEU A 274 13.19 -18.83 -3.01
N VAL A 275 12.58 -18.18 -4.02
CA VAL A 275 11.53 -18.78 -4.85
C VAL A 275 12.04 -20.04 -5.54
N ARG A 276 13.23 -20.01 -6.11
CA ARG A 276 13.82 -21.20 -6.77
C ARG A 276 14.16 -22.31 -5.79
N ALA A 277 14.61 -21.98 -4.59
CA ALA A 277 15.03 -22.96 -3.59
C ALA A 277 13.86 -23.58 -2.83
N PHE A 278 12.86 -22.80 -2.46
CA PHE A 278 11.80 -23.22 -1.54
C PHE A 278 10.39 -23.24 -2.17
N GLY A 279 10.21 -22.56 -3.31
CA GLY A 279 8.92 -22.38 -3.96
C GLY A 279 8.06 -21.30 -3.28
N GLU A 280 7.09 -20.76 -4.02
CA GLU A 280 6.22 -19.65 -3.58
C GLU A 280 5.37 -20.01 -2.37
N ARG A 281 4.93 -21.27 -2.27
CA ARG A 281 4.09 -21.73 -1.18
C ARG A 281 4.80 -21.68 0.18
N ARG A 282 6.04 -22.22 0.27
CA ARG A 282 6.83 -22.18 1.51
C ARG A 282 7.21 -20.76 1.88
N LEU A 283 7.47 -19.91 0.90
CA LEU A 283 7.73 -18.49 1.11
C LEU A 283 6.51 -17.76 1.66
N ASN A 284 5.31 -18.07 1.16
CA ASN A 284 4.07 -17.54 1.68
C ASN A 284 3.86 -17.95 3.16
N GLN A 285 4.09 -19.23 3.49
CA GLN A 285 4.00 -19.73 4.87
C GLN A 285 5.03 -19.07 5.79
N ALA A 286 6.30 -18.97 5.35
CA ALA A 286 7.36 -18.29 6.11
C ALA A 286 7.04 -16.81 6.33
N GLY A 287 6.48 -16.13 5.32
CA GLY A 287 6.05 -14.75 5.43
C GLY A 287 4.92 -14.57 6.44
N PHE A 288 3.89 -15.43 6.42
CA PHE A 288 2.84 -15.40 7.45
C PHE A 288 3.39 -15.69 8.86
N ALA A 289 4.30 -16.66 9.01
CA ALA A 289 4.97 -16.93 10.29
C ALA A 289 5.76 -15.70 10.77
N GLY A 290 6.44 -14.99 9.87
CA GLY A 290 7.10 -13.72 10.17
C GLY A 290 6.12 -12.64 10.64
N TYR A 291 4.94 -12.51 10.02
CA TYR A 291 3.89 -11.60 10.51
C TYR A 291 3.34 -12.03 11.86
N VAL A 292 3.06 -13.31 12.09
CA VAL A 292 2.60 -13.80 13.40
C VAL A 292 3.60 -13.41 14.49
N GLY A 293 4.87 -13.77 14.32
CA GLY A 293 5.93 -13.47 15.31
C GLY A 293 6.12 -11.96 15.49
N GLY A 294 6.17 -11.20 14.39
CA GLY A 294 6.35 -9.75 14.42
C GLY A 294 5.19 -9.01 15.07
N TYR A 295 3.94 -9.36 14.74
CA TYR A 295 2.76 -8.73 15.35
C TYR A 295 2.61 -9.10 16.83
N LEU A 296 2.95 -10.33 17.23
CA LEU A 296 2.97 -10.72 18.64
C LEU A 296 4.04 -9.92 19.42
N LEU A 297 5.25 -9.79 18.88
CA LEU A 297 6.28 -8.96 19.49
C LEU A 297 5.84 -7.49 19.59
N MET A 298 5.18 -6.95 18.56
CA MET A 298 4.62 -5.60 18.57
C MET A 298 3.47 -5.43 19.56
N ALA A 299 2.63 -6.46 19.74
CA ALA A 299 1.54 -6.45 20.74
C ALA A 299 2.06 -6.24 22.16
N PHE A 300 3.27 -6.70 22.44
CA PHE A 300 3.94 -6.59 23.75
C PHE A 300 5.18 -5.68 23.71
N CYS A 301 5.29 -4.80 22.72
CA CYS A 301 6.43 -3.91 22.57
C CYS A 301 6.41 -2.81 23.64
N HIS A 302 7.42 -2.81 24.54
CA HIS A 302 7.63 -1.81 25.58
C HIS A 302 9.08 -1.32 25.63
N SER A 303 9.90 -1.69 24.67
CA SER A 303 11.28 -1.24 24.57
C SER A 303 11.80 -1.22 23.14
N ILE A 304 12.81 -0.38 22.89
CA ILE A 304 13.42 -0.23 21.58
C ILE A 304 14.04 -1.54 21.05
N PRO A 305 14.74 -2.34 21.85
CA PRO A 305 15.25 -3.65 21.39
C PRO A 305 14.13 -4.57 20.90
N VAL A 306 12.98 -4.60 21.59
CA VAL A 306 11.82 -5.39 21.16
C VAL A 306 11.21 -4.83 19.85
N LEU A 307 11.18 -3.50 19.69
CA LEU A 307 10.75 -2.87 18.43
C LEU A 307 11.66 -3.31 17.26
N ILE A 308 12.97 -3.29 17.44
CA ILE A 308 13.93 -3.72 16.41
C ILE A 308 13.75 -5.19 16.09
N ALA A 309 13.66 -6.06 17.10
CA ALA A 309 13.42 -7.49 16.91
C ALA A 309 12.08 -7.77 16.19
N ALA A 310 11.00 -7.11 16.63
CA ALA A 310 9.69 -7.20 16.00
C ALA A 310 9.73 -6.79 14.53
N THR A 311 10.39 -5.67 14.22
CA THR A 311 10.55 -5.16 12.85
C THR A 311 11.35 -6.13 11.99
N ALA A 312 12.43 -6.70 12.53
CA ALA A 312 13.26 -7.68 11.82
C ALA A 312 12.48 -8.97 11.50
N VAL A 313 11.77 -9.53 12.47
CA VAL A 313 10.92 -10.74 12.28
C VAL A 313 9.78 -10.46 11.32
N MET A 314 9.07 -9.34 11.50
CA MET A 314 7.94 -8.95 10.66
C MET A 314 8.35 -8.70 9.21
N SER A 315 9.59 -8.28 8.95
CA SER A 315 10.07 -8.00 7.59
C SER A 315 10.02 -9.22 6.67
N MET A 316 10.09 -10.44 7.22
CA MET A 316 9.85 -11.68 6.46
C MET A 316 8.45 -11.70 5.84
N GLY A 317 7.49 -11.04 6.48
CA GLY A 317 6.13 -10.87 5.97
C GLY A 317 6.05 -10.18 4.61
N SER A 318 7.08 -9.41 4.23
CA SER A 318 7.16 -8.79 2.90
C SER A 318 7.16 -9.79 1.75
N LEU A 319 7.43 -11.07 2.03
CA LEU A 319 7.37 -12.18 1.06
C LEU A 319 5.93 -12.62 0.75
N VAL A 320 4.95 -12.36 1.63
CA VAL A 320 3.56 -12.82 1.48
C VAL A 320 2.93 -12.25 0.19
N ARG A 321 2.98 -10.94 0.02
CA ARG A 321 2.29 -10.28 -1.09
C ARG A 321 2.77 -10.77 -2.46
N PRO A 322 4.07 -10.79 -2.80
CA PRO A 322 4.53 -11.28 -4.10
C PRO A 322 4.25 -12.78 -4.29
N ALA A 323 4.51 -13.61 -3.28
CA ALA A 323 4.26 -15.05 -3.37
C ALA A 323 2.77 -15.35 -3.57
N LEU A 324 1.90 -14.70 -2.80
CA LEU A 324 0.46 -14.94 -2.86
C LEU A 324 -0.16 -14.42 -4.16
N THR A 325 0.28 -13.25 -4.64
CA THR A 325 -0.16 -12.72 -5.94
C THR A 325 0.22 -13.67 -7.08
N SER A 326 1.43 -14.21 -7.06
CA SER A 326 1.88 -15.20 -8.04
C SER A 326 1.05 -16.49 -7.96
N LEU A 327 0.84 -17.04 -6.76
CA LEU A 327 0.03 -18.24 -6.54
C LEU A 327 -1.42 -18.05 -7.02
N ILE A 328 -2.01 -16.87 -6.82
CA ILE A 328 -3.37 -16.55 -7.26
C ILE A 328 -3.42 -16.45 -8.80
N THR A 329 -2.47 -15.75 -9.41
CA THR A 329 -2.45 -15.58 -10.88
C THR A 329 -2.19 -16.90 -11.61
N HIS A 330 -1.34 -17.78 -11.07
CA HIS A 330 -1.12 -19.10 -11.64
C HIS A 330 -2.35 -20.03 -11.53
N ALA A 331 -3.20 -19.84 -10.51
CA ALA A 331 -4.42 -20.62 -10.34
C ALA A 331 -5.59 -20.11 -11.17
N ALA A 332 -5.53 -18.86 -11.64
CA ALA A 332 -6.56 -18.27 -12.46
C ALA A 332 -6.41 -18.69 -13.94
N PRO A 333 -7.52 -18.92 -14.67
CA PRO A 333 -7.50 -19.05 -16.11
C PRO A 333 -6.81 -17.85 -16.77
N ARG A 334 -6.09 -18.09 -17.87
CA ARG A 334 -5.29 -17.02 -18.52
C ARG A 334 -6.10 -15.80 -18.96
N ASP A 335 -7.33 -16.03 -19.39
CA ASP A 335 -8.30 -15.00 -19.80
C ASP A 335 -8.92 -14.24 -18.62
N GLU A 336 -8.88 -14.80 -17.41
CA GLU A 336 -9.43 -14.20 -16.18
C GLU A 336 -8.38 -13.55 -15.25
N GLN A 337 -7.09 -13.71 -15.54
CA GLN A 337 -6.01 -13.17 -14.67
C GLN A 337 -6.16 -11.68 -14.38
N GLY A 338 -6.58 -10.88 -15.37
CA GLY A 338 -6.84 -9.46 -15.18
C GLY A 338 -7.99 -9.18 -14.22
N SER A 339 -9.07 -9.95 -14.29
CA SER A 339 -10.22 -9.83 -13.38
C SER A 339 -9.85 -10.21 -11.95
N VAL A 340 -9.05 -11.26 -11.79
CA VAL A 340 -8.57 -11.72 -10.47
C VAL A 340 -7.61 -10.71 -9.84
N LEU A 341 -6.72 -10.09 -10.62
CA LEU A 341 -5.87 -9.00 -10.13
C LEU A 341 -6.70 -7.78 -9.70
N GLY A 342 -7.77 -7.46 -10.43
CA GLY A 342 -8.75 -6.44 -10.05
C GLY A 342 -9.45 -6.77 -8.73
N LEU A 343 -9.83 -8.03 -8.52
CA LEU A 343 -10.40 -8.52 -7.26
C LEU A 343 -9.40 -8.36 -6.09
N ILE A 344 -8.14 -8.75 -6.28
CA ILE A 344 -7.07 -8.56 -5.27
C ILE A 344 -6.96 -7.08 -4.88
N GLN A 345 -6.99 -6.17 -5.85
CA GLN A 345 -6.94 -4.74 -5.57
C GLN A 345 -8.17 -4.25 -4.79
N SER A 346 -9.36 -4.75 -5.13
CA SER A 346 -10.59 -4.42 -4.40
C SER A 346 -10.56 -4.93 -2.96
N LEU A 347 -10.06 -6.16 -2.73
CA LEU A 347 -9.87 -6.72 -1.39
C LEU A 347 -8.87 -5.88 -0.56
N ASN A 348 -7.76 -5.46 -1.18
CA ASN A 348 -6.81 -4.58 -0.52
C ASN A 348 -7.43 -3.23 -0.15
N SER A 349 -8.21 -2.62 -1.04
CA SER A 349 -8.90 -1.34 -0.75
C SER A 349 -9.94 -1.50 0.37
N GLY A 350 -10.71 -2.60 0.38
CA GLY A 350 -11.63 -2.90 1.47
C GLY A 350 -10.90 -3.08 2.82
N ALA A 351 -9.76 -3.76 2.82
CA ALA A 351 -8.93 -3.91 4.01
C ALA A 351 -8.38 -2.56 4.51
N MET A 352 -8.00 -1.66 3.59
CA MET A 352 -7.52 -0.31 3.92
C MET A 352 -8.63 0.62 4.45
N ILE A 353 -9.90 0.23 4.34
CA ILE A 353 -11.02 0.90 5.02
C ILE A 353 -11.20 0.31 6.41
N VAL A 354 -11.35 -1.02 6.50
CA VAL A 354 -11.72 -1.71 7.74
C VAL A 354 -10.57 -1.68 8.77
N GLY A 355 -9.33 -1.91 8.32
CA GLY A 355 -8.16 -2.01 9.21
C GLY A 355 -7.91 -0.76 10.05
N PRO A 356 -7.86 0.46 9.47
CA PRO A 356 -7.67 1.69 10.22
C PRO A 356 -8.81 1.99 11.20
N LEU A 357 -10.06 1.68 10.83
CA LEU A 357 -11.21 1.85 11.72
C LEU A 357 -11.10 0.96 12.96
N LEU A 358 -10.73 -0.30 12.76
CA LEU A 358 -10.53 -1.23 13.86
C LEU A 358 -9.33 -0.82 14.73
N ALA A 359 -8.22 -0.44 14.11
CA ALA A 359 -7.03 0.03 14.83
C ALA A 359 -7.35 1.26 15.69
N GLY A 360 -7.99 2.28 15.10
CA GLY A 360 -8.39 3.49 15.81
C GLY A 360 -9.31 3.21 16.99
N TYR A 361 -10.34 2.38 16.81
CA TYR A 361 -11.25 1.97 17.86
C TYR A 361 -10.54 1.26 19.02
N LEU A 362 -9.67 0.29 18.73
CA LEU A 362 -8.93 -0.45 19.77
C LEU A 362 -8.00 0.48 20.56
N ILE A 363 -7.32 1.39 19.89
CA ILE A 363 -6.39 2.33 20.52
C ILE A 363 -7.15 3.34 21.38
N GLU A 364 -8.26 3.89 20.91
CA GLU A 364 -9.12 4.81 21.66
C GLU A 364 -9.70 4.17 22.93
N SER A 365 -10.05 2.88 22.84
CA SER A 365 -10.51 2.09 23.97
C SER A 365 -9.41 1.68 24.95
N GLY A 366 -8.17 2.12 24.76
CA GLY A 366 -7.02 1.74 25.60
C GLY A 366 -6.50 0.32 25.39
N LEU A 367 -7.05 -0.42 24.41
CA LEU A 367 -6.73 -1.82 24.12
C LEU A 367 -5.50 -1.94 23.21
N LEU A 368 -4.37 -1.30 23.60
CA LEU A 368 -3.17 -1.25 22.78
C LEU A 368 -2.58 -2.63 22.45
N THR A 369 -2.65 -3.58 23.38
CA THR A 369 -2.20 -4.96 23.14
C THR A 369 -3.13 -5.68 22.17
N SER A 370 -4.44 -5.46 22.29
CA SER A 370 -5.45 -6.07 21.41
C SER A 370 -5.30 -5.63 19.96
N TRP A 371 -4.79 -4.44 19.69
CA TRP A 371 -4.43 -4.00 18.33
C TRP A 371 -3.42 -4.94 17.67
N GLY A 372 -2.30 -5.24 18.33
CA GLY A 372 -1.28 -6.16 17.81
C GLY A 372 -1.78 -7.60 17.74
N LEU A 373 -2.59 -8.04 18.73
CA LEU A 373 -3.21 -9.36 18.72
C LEU A 373 -4.24 -9.53 17.60
N ALA A 374 -5.02 -8.49 17.28
CA ALA A 374 -5.95 -8.52 16.15
C ALA A 374 -5.21 -8.71 14.82
N ALA A 375 -4.10 -7.98 14.61
CA ALA A 375 -3.25 -8.19 13.44
C ALA A 375 -2.63 -9.60 13.44
N ALA A 376 -2.16 -10.09 14.59
CA ALA A 376 -1.60 -11.44 14.72
C ALA A 376 -2.65 -12.53 14.42
N ALA A 377 -3.89 -12.35 14.88
CA ALA A 377 -4.98 -13.31 14.64
C ALA A 377 -5.26 -13.47 13.13
N THR A 378 -5.28 -12.39 12.36
CA THR A 378 -5.42 -12.48 10.90
C THR A 378 -4.25 -13.22 10.26
N ALA A 379 -3.02 -12.99 10.74
CA ALA A 379 -1.83 -13.67 10.23
C ALA A 379 -1.84 -15.17 10.59
N VAL A 380 -2.28 -15.55 11.81
CA VAL A 380 -2.45 -16.95 12.22
C VAL A 380 -3.49 -17.65 11.34
N ALA A 381 -4.64 -17.02 11.10
CA ALA A 381 -5.67 -17.58 10.22
C ALA A 381 -5.15 -17.74 8.78
N GLY A 382 -4.39 -16.75 8.27
CA GLY A 382 -3.73 -16.83 6.97
C GLY A 382 -2.72 -17.97 6.88
N LEU A 383 -1.89 -18.16 7.92
CA LEU A 383 -0.92 -19.26 8.02
C LEU A 383 -1.62 -20.63 8.06
N ALA A 384 -2.70 -20.75 8.84
CA ALA A 384 -3.48 -21.98 8.91
C ALA A 384 -4.05 -22.36 7.54
N LEU A 385 -4.63 -21.40 6.80
CA LEU A 385 -5.10 -21.62 5.43
C LEU A 385 -3.95 -21.96 4.46
N ALA A 386 -2.78 -21.33 4.61
CA ALA A 386 -1.61 -21.61 3.77
C ALA A 386 -1.05 -23.02 4.02
N SER A 387 -1.24 -23.56 5.23
CA SER A 387 -0.79 -24.91 5.62
C SER A 387 -1.80 -25.98 5.22
N SER A 388 -3.11 -25.71 5.32
CA SER A 388 -4.18 -26.66 5.02
C SER A 388 -4.41 -26.91 3.52
N SER A 389 -4.02 -25.99 2.66
CA SER A 389 -4.18 -26.11 1.18
C SER A 389 -3.27 -27.18 0.58
N GLN A 390 -3.13 -28.35 1.21
CA GLN A 390 -2.28 -29.49 0.78
C GLN A 390 -2.96 -30.44 -0.21
N GLY A 391 -3.98 -30.01 -0.92
CA GLY A 391 -4.61 -30.81 -1.97
C GLY A 391 -4.40 -30.21 -3.34
#